data_74c3bc61a63a2c3f5f2db393ea386077
#
_entry.id   74c3bc61a63a2c3f5f2db393ea386077
#
_cell.length_a   1.000
_cell.length_b   1.000
_cell.length_c   1.000
_cell.angle_alpha   90.00
_cell.angle_beta   90.00
_cell.angle_gamma   90.00
#
_symmetry.space_group_name_H-M   'P 1'
#
loop_
_entity.id
_entity.type
_entity.pdbx_description
1 polymer ?
#
loop_
_entity_poly.entity_id
_entity_poly.type
_entity_poly.pdbx_seq_one_letter_code
_entity_poly.pdbx_strand_id
1 'polypeptide(L)'
;EILIGLVGSEMCIRDRWNWRVQLLIPAILSLIATALAWRYFPESPRWLESRGRYQEAEKVMRSIEEGVIRQTGKPLPPVVIADDGKAPQAVPYSALLTGVLLKRVILGSCVLIAMNVVQYTLINWLPTIFMTQGINLKDSIVLNTMSMFGAPFGIFIAMLVMDKIPRKTMGVGLLILIAVLGYIYSLQTSMLLITLIGFFLITFVYMYVCYASAVYVPEIWPTEAKLRGSGLANAVGRISGIAAPYAVAVLLSSYGVTGVFILLGAVSIIVAIAIATIGIETKGVSVESLSIDAVANK
;
A
#
# COMPACT_ATOMS: atom_id res chain seq x y z
N GLU A 1 -39.35 -2.01 3.67
CA GLU A 1 -39.78 -1.86 2.26
C GLU A 1 -39.59 -0.42 1.74
N ILE A 2 -39.90 0.62 2.52
CA ILE A 2 -39.77 2.04 2.09
C ILE A 2 -38.32 2.43 1.86
N LEU A 3 -37.37 1.96 2.69
CA LEU A 3 -35.91 2.22 2.53
C LEU A 3 -35.28 1.45 1.36
N ILE A 4 -35.84 0.30 0.98
CA ILE A 4 -35.37 -0.51 -0.18
C ILE A 4 -35.84 0.15 -1.49
N GLY A 5 -37.02 0.73 -1.51
CA GLY A 5 -37.48 1.55 -2.62
C GLY A 5 -36.63 2.79 -2.85
N LEU A 6 -36.18 3.44 -1.77
CA LEU A 6 -35.30 4.62 -1.82
C LEU A 6 -33.89 4.31 -2.34
N VAL A 7 -33.33 3.15 -1.99
CA VAL A 7 -31.97 2.79 -2.39
C VAL A 7 -31.90 2.14 -3.78
N GLY A 8 -32.94 1.42 -4.21
CA GLY A 8 -32.92 0.66 -5.47
C GLY A 8 -33.49 1.41 -6.67
N SER A 9 -34.64 2.02 -6.53
CA SER A 9 -35.33 2.65 -7.69
C SER A 9 -35.04 4.15 -7.83
N GLU A 10 -34.79 4.84 -6.72
CA GLU A 10 -34.50 6.28 -6.76
C GLU A 10 -33.05 6.59 -7.10
N MET A 11 -32.10 5.68 -6.78
CA MET A 11 -30.71 5.84 -7.19
C MET A 11 -30.49 5.72 -8.70
N CYS A 12 -31.35 4.98 -9.42
CA CYS A 12 -31.19 4.80 -10.87
C CYS A 12 -31.93 5.81 -11.74
N ILE A 13 -33.01 6.42 -11.28
CA ILE A 13 -33.91 7.15 -12.17
C ILE A 13 -34.08 8.63 -11.82
N ARG A 14 -34.00 9.03 -10.58
CA ARG A 14 -34.33 10.40 -10.15
C ARG A 14 -33.16 11.31 -9.85
N ASP A 15 -31.95 10.79 -9.62
CA ASP A 15 -30.83 11.62 -9.20
C ASP A 15 -29.71 11.74 -10.25
N ARG A 16 -29.89 12.71 -11.15
CA ARG A 16 -28.79 13.22 -11.99
C ARG A 16 -27.60 13.75 -11.16
N TRP A 17 -27.76 13.90 -9.84
CA TRP A 17 -26.78 14.51 -8.97
C TRP A 17 -25.97 13.51 -8.13
N ASN A 18 -26.49 12.32 -7.81
CA ASN A 18 -25.85 11.39 -6.87
C ASN A 18 -24.43 10.99 -7.25
N TRP A 19 -24.20 10.52 -8.49
CA TRP A 19 -22.85 10.17 -8.92
C TRP A 19 -21.95 11.41 -9.08
N ARG A 20 -22.54 12.57 -9.43
CA ARG A 20 -21.82 13.84 -9.52
C ARG A 20 -21.39 14.32 -8.15
N VAL A 21 -22.22 14.22 -7.14
CA VAL A 21 -21.87 14.56 -5.75
C VAL A 21 -20.76 13.67 -5.22
N GLN A 22 -20.80 12.38 -5.52
CA GLN A 22 -19.71 11.45 -5.15
C GLN A 22 -18.35 11.84 -5.76
N LEU A 23 -18.33 12.44 -6.94
CA LEU A 23 -17.13 12.96 -7.57
C LEU A 23 -16.77 14.38 -7.09
N LEU A 24 -17.77 15.20 -6.80
CA LEU A 24 -17.55 16.58 -6.35
C LEU A 24 -16.94 16.64 -4.94
N ILE A 25 -17.36 15.78 -4.03
CA ILE A 25 -16.82 15.76 -2.65
C ILE A 25 -15.30 15.53 -2.63
N PRO A 26 -14.76 14.45 -3.24
CA PRO A 26 -13.30 14.28 -3.31
C PRO A 26 -12.60 15.41 -4.07
N ALA A 27 -13.21 15.95 -5.11
CA ALA A 27 -12.63 17.06 -5.86
C ALA A 27 -12.50 18.33 -5.00
N ILE A 28 -13.55 18.70 -4.26
CA ILE A 28 -13.51 19.85 -3.34
C ILE A 28 -12.47 19.63 -2.23
N LEU A 29 -12.46 18.43 -1.61
CA LEU A 29 -11.48 18.09 -0.58
C LEU A 29 -10.05 18.14 -1.13
N SER A 30 -9.83 17.68 -2.35
CA SER A 30 -8.54 17.74 -3.04
C SER A 30 -8.09 19.18 -3.31
N LEU A 31 -9.01 20.06 -3.72
CA LEU A 31 -8.72 21.50 -3.91
C LEU A 31 -8.38 22.16 -2.58
N ILE A 32 -9.12 21.89 -1.51
CA ILE A 32 -8.83 22.40 -0.17
C ILE A 32 -7.46 21.89 0.29
N ALA A 33 -7.17 20.60 0.15
CA ALA A 33 -5.88 20.01 0.52
C ALA A 33 -4.73 20.65 -0.29
N THR A 34 -4.93 20.90 -1.59
CA THR A 34 -3.95 21.57 -2.45
C THR A 34 -3.69 23.01 -2.01
N ALA A 35 -4.74 23.77 -1.69
CA ALA A 35 -4.61 25.14 -1.20
C ALA A 35 -3.90 25.18 0.16
N LEU A 36 -4.22 24.25 1.08
CA LEU A 36 -3.53 24.13 2.37
C LEU A 36 -2.07 23.71 2.17
N ALA A 37 -1.79 22.75 1.31
CA ALA A 37 -0.44 22.35 1.00
C ALA A 37 0.38 23.52 0.44
N TRP A 38 -0.15 24.24 -0.54
CA TRP A 38 0.51 25.41 -1.10
C TRP A 38 0.80 26.49 -0.04
N ARG A 39 -0.10 26.67 0.92
CA ARG A 39 0.05 27.71 1.95
C ARG A 39 1.00 27.34 3.07
N TYR A 40 1.06 26.05 3.45
CA TYR A 40 1.76 25.61 4.67
C TYR A 40 2.98 24.72 4.41
N PHE A 41 3.09 24.07 3.25
CA PHE A 41 4.24 23.22 2.98
C PHE A 41 5.39 24.04 2.37
N PRO A 42 6.57 24.05 2.99
CA PRO A 42 7.76 24.63 2.40
C PRO A 42 8.23 23.78 1.22
N GLU A 43 8.90 24.39 0.26
CA GLU A 43 9.57 23.68 -0.84
C GLU A 43 10.66 22.75 -0.30
N SER A 44 10.91 21.66 -1.01
CA SER A 44 11.96 20.70 -0.62
C SER A 44 13.34 21.35 -0.72
N PRO A 45 14.16 21.37 0.36
CA PRO A 45 15.53 21.91 0.31
C PRO A 45 16.37 21.25 -0.80
N ARG A 46 16.26 19.92 -0.96
CA ARG A 46 16.97 19.17 -2.02
C ARG A 46 16.56 19.58 -3.43
N TRP A 47 15.28 19.93 -3.62
CA TRP A 47 14.80 20.44 -4.90
C TRP A 47 15.33 21.85 -5.18
N LEU A 48 15.33 22.71 -4.16
CA LEU A 48 15.91 24.06 -4.27
C LEU A 48 17.40 24.02 -4.62
N GLU A 49 18.18 23.14 -3.97
CA GLU A 49 19.59 22.89 -4.29
C GLU A 49 19.78 22.41 -5.72
N SER A 50 18.98 21.47 -6.19
CA SER A 50 19.06 20.96 -7.57
C SER A 50 18.76 22.04 -8.63
N ARG A 51 18.12 23.14 -8.24
CA ARG A 51 17.82 24.30 -9.07
C ARG A 51 18.82 25.45 -8.87
N GLY A 52 19.88 25.28 -8.06
CA GLY A 52 20.86 26.30 -7.75
C GLY A 52 20.39 27.41 -6.80
N ARG A 53 19.21 27.23 -6.17
CA ARG A 53 18.62 28.20 -5.23
C ARG A 53 19.09 27.94 -3.79
N TYR A 54 20.41 27.96 -3.58
CA TYR A 54 21.05 27.57 -2.32
C TYR A 54 20.61 28.39 -1.11
N GLN A 55 20.46 29.72 -1.28
CA GLN A 55 20.04 30.60 -0.17
C GLN A 55 18.64 30.29 0.34
N GLU A 56 17.74 29.89 -0.53
CA GLU A 56 16.37 29.51 -0.15
C GLU A 56 16.35 28.13 0.49
N ALA A 57 17.16 27.18 -0.02
CA ALA A 57 17.34 25.87 0.57
C ALA A 57 17.83 25.98 2.02
N GLU A 58 18.86 26.82 2.26
CA GLU A 58 19.40 27.07 3.59
C GLU A 58 18.36 27.70 4.52
N LYS A 59 17.56 28.63 4.03
CA LYS A 59 16.48 29.26 4.81
C LYS A 59 15.43 28.24 5.29
N VAL A 60 15.03 27.35 4.38
CA VAL A 60 14.08 26.27 4.72
C VAL A 60 14.69 25.29 5.72
N MET A 61 15.96 24.90 5.51
CA MET A 61 16.66 24.00 6.45
C MET A 61 16.75 24.60 7.84
N ARG A 62 17.17 25.85 7.98
CA ARG A 62 17.22 26.55 9.28
C ARG A 62 15.85 26.56 9.97
N SER A 63 14.79 26.84 9.23
CA SER A 63 13.42 26.82 9.79
C SER A 63 13.02 25.45 10.32
N ILE A 64 13.42 24.37 9.63
CA ILE A 64 13.17 22.98 10.06
C ILE A 64 14.00 22.66 11.30
N GLU A 65 15.28 22.98 11.31
CA GLU A 65 16.21 22.76 12.42
C GLU A 65 15.77 23.48 13.69
N GLU A 66 15.41 24.76 13.59
CA GLU A 66 14.86 25.54 14.70
C GLU A 66 13.56 24.94 15.24
N GLY A 67 12.68 24.44 14.33
CA GLY A 67 11.46 23.72 14.69
C GLY A 67 11.74 22.46 15.50
N VAL A 68 12.70 21.66 15.07
CA VAL A 68 13.11 20.43 15.77
C VAL A 68 13.73 20.75 17.14
N ILE A 69 14.63 21.73 17.23
CA ILE A 69 15.23 22.15 18.50
C ILE A 69 14.14 22.61 19.47
N ARG A 70 13.18 23.43 18.99
CA ARG A 70 12.08 23.91 19.82
C ARG A 70 11.16 22.81 20.34
N GLN A 71 10.93 21.76 19.55
CA GLN A 71 10.07 20.63 19.93
C GLN A 71 10.79 19.62 20.82
N THR A 72 12.06 19.33 20.55
CA THR A 72 12.80 18.28 21.25
C THR A 72 13.58 18.79 22.45
N GLY A 73 13.89 20.09 22.52
CA GLY A 73 14.75 20.69 23.54
C GLY A 73 16.21 20.21 23.48
N LYS A 74 16.59 19.46 22.45
CA LYS A 74 17.94 18.87 22.30
C LYS A 74 18.70 19.55 21.17
N PRO A 75 20.04 19.74 21.31
CA PRO A 75 20.86 20.20 20.20
C PRO A 75 20.87 19.16 19.08
N LEU A 76 20.99 19.62 17.86
CA LEU A 76 21.12 18.75 16.68
C LEU A 76 22.45 17.97 16.74
N PRO A 77 22.48 16.73 16.24
CA PRO A 77 23.72 15.98 16.11
C PRO A 77 24.69 16.71 15.17
N PRO A 78 26.01 16.54 15.35
CA PRO A 78 27.00 17.16 14.49
C PRO A 78 26.77 16.72 13.03
N VAL A 79 26.92 17.67 12.10
CA VAL A 79 26.79 17.40 10.68
C VAL A 79 27.90 16.45 10.26
N VAL A 80 27.53 15.24 9.84
CA VAL A 80 28.43 14.32 9.15
C VAL A 80 28.42 14.72 7.67
N ILE A 81 29.50 15.35 7.22
CA ILE A 81 29.67 15.66 5.79
C ILE A 81 29.96 14.31 5.11
N ALA A 82 28.96 13.72 4.47
CA ALA A 82 29.21 12.64 3.54
C ALA A 82 29.97 13.24 2.33
N ASP A 83 31.13 12.68 2.03
CA ASP A 83 32.01 13.11 0.94
C ASP A 83 31.45 12.68 -0.43
N ASP A 84 30.28 13.14 -0.77
CA ASP A 84 29.57 12.78 -2.01
C ASP A 84 29.37 14.00 -2.88
N GLY A 85 30.48 14.51 -3.38
CA GLY A 85 30.49 15.64 -4.34
C GLY A 85 29.85 15.37 -5.71
N LYS A 86 29.12 14.28 -5.87
CA LYS A 86 28.37 13.97 -7.10
C LYS A 86 26.87 13.88 -6.80
N ALA A 87 26.08 14.75 -7.42
CA ALA A 87 24.64 14.61 -7.45
C ALA A 87 24.28 13.18 -7.95
N PRO A 88 23.43 12.44 -7.24
CA PRO A 88 23.09 11.07 -7.61
C PRO A 88 22.48 11.05 -9.01
N GLN A 89 23.19 10.46 -9.96
CA GLN A 89 22.71 10.32 -11.34
C GLN A 89 21.64 9.23 -11.38
N ALA A 90 20.50 9.55 -11.95
CA ALA A 90 19.40 8.60 -12.06
C ALA A 90 19.78 7.39 -12.92
N VAL A 91 19.74 6.21 -12.34
CA VAL A 91 20.05 4.93 -13.00
C VAL A 91 19.13 4.70 -14.18
N PRO A 92 19.64 4.35 -15.41
CA PRO A 92 18.78 4.07 -16.56
C PRO A 92 17.90 2.83 -16.33
N TYR A 93 16.75 2.76 -17.03
CA TYR A 93 15.83 1.62 -16.88
C TYR A 93 16.46 0.28 -17.23
N SER A 94 17.39 0.24 -18.19
CA SER A 94 18.12 -0.98 -18.56
C SER A 94 18.93 -1.57 -17.41
N ALA A 95 19.51 -0.74 -16.56
CA ALA A 95 20.28 -1.17 -15.40
C ALA A 95 19.38 -1.77 -14.29
N LEU A 96 18.09 -1.40 -14.21
CA LEU A 96 17.14 -2.01 -13.29
C LEU A 96 16.88 -3.50 -13.62
N LEU A 97 17.07 -3.91 -14.87
CA LEU A 97 16.83 -5.26 -15.33
C LEU A 97 18.08 -6.16 -15.25
N THR A 98 19.13 -5.71 -14.55
CA THR A 98 20.40 -6.44 -14.43
C THR A 98 20.84 -6.58 -12.97
N GLY A 99 21.60 -7.65 -12.69
CA GLY A 99 22.28 -7.84 -11.42
C GLY A 99 21.38 -7.78 -10.17
N VAL A 100 21.85 -7.05 -9.17
CA VAL A 100 21.17 -6.92 -7.88
C VAL A 100 19.87 -6.12 -7.98
N LEU A 101 19.81 -5.14 -8.88
CA LEU A 101 18.61 -4.32 -9.07
C LEU A 101 17.45 -5.15 -9.64
N LEU A 102 17.71 -6.12 -10.49
CA LEU A 102 16.68 -7.05 -10.99
C LEU A 102 16.04 -7.84 -9.84
N LYS A 103 16.82 -8.33 -8.87
CA LYS A 103 16.27 -9.01 -7.68
C LYS A 103 15.33 -8.09 -6.89
N ARG A 104 15.67 -6.81 -6.77
CA ARG A 104 14.83 -5.80 -6.10
C ARG A 104 13.56 -5.49 -6.91
N VAL A 105 13.66 -5.45 -8.25
CA VAL A 105 12.47 -5.31 -9.13
C VAL A 105 11.53 -6.48 -8.93
N ILE A 106 12.03 -7.71 -8.98
CA ILE A 106 11.23 -8.93 -8.78
C ILE A 106 10.57 -8.90 -7.39
N LEU A 107 11.35 -8.64 -6.35
CA LEU A 107 10.85 -8.58 -4.97
C LEU A 107 9.76 -7.53 -4.80
N GLY A 108 10.03 -6.28 -5.21
CA GLY A 108 9.06 -5.18 -5.12
C GLY A 108 7.81 -5.44 -5.93
N SER A 109 7.95 -6.01 -7.13
CA SER A 109 6.82 -6.41 -7.97
C SER A 109 5.98 -7.51 -7.31
N CYS A 110 6.59 -8.57 -6.78
CA CYS A 110 5.88 -9.63 -6.06
C CYS A 110 5.09 -9.09 -4.87
N VAL A 111 5.71 -8.22 -4.07
CA VAL A 111 5.05 -7.59 -2.90
C VAL A 111 3.83 -6.78 -3.32
N LEU A 112 3.93 -5.98 -4.39
CA LEU A 112 2.84 -5.16 -4.90
C LEU A 112 1.78 -5.98 -5.67
N ILE A 113 2.16 -7.09 -6.30
CA ILE A 113 1.21 -8.05 -6.88
C ILE A 113 0.30 -8.61 -5.79
N ALA A 114 0.88 -9.14 -4.70
CA ALA A 114 0.07 -9.64 -3.58
C ALA A 114 -0.85 -8.56 -3.01
N MET A 115 -0.32 -7.35 -2.79
CA MET A 115 -1.10 -6.23 -2.32
C MET A 115 -2.32 -5.94 -3.23
N ASN A 116 -2.09 -5.79 -4.53
CA ASN A 116 -3.16 -5.42 -5.46
C ASN A 116 -4.16 -6.56 -5.65
N VAL A 117 -3.71 -7.80 -5.83
CA VAL A 117 -4.59 -8.95 -6.03
C VAL A 117 -5.50 -9.16 -4.81
N VAL A 118 -4.91 -9.18 -3.60
CA VAL A 118 -5.69 -9.40 -2.36
C VAL A 118 -6.64 -8.24 -2.09
N GLN A 119 -6.13 -7.01 -2.13
CA GLN A 119 -6.93 -5.82 -1.82
C GLN A 119 -8.08 -5.63 -2.80
N TYR A 120 -7.82 -5.64 -4.10
CA TYR A 120 -8.87 -5.42 -5.09
C TYR A 120 -9.89 -6.54 -5.15
N THR A 121 -9.48 -7.78 -4.93
CA THR A 121 -10.43 -8.90 -4.83
C THR A 121 -11.37 -8.73 -3.65
N LEU A 122 -10.85 -8.45 -2.46
CA LEU A 122 -11.70 -8.30 -1.27
C LEU A 122 -12.59 -7.05 -1.34
N ILE A 123 -12.09 -5.93 -1.85
CA ILE A 123 -12.89 -4.70 -1.93
C ILE A 123 -14.02 -4.83 -2.95
N ASN A 124 -13.71 -5.32 -4.16
CA ASN A 124 -14.66 -5.26 -5.28
C ASN A 124 -15.56 -6.50 -5.38
N TRP A 125 -15.08 -7.66 -4.98
CA TRP A 125 -15.79 -8.91 -5.21
C TRP A 125 -16.50 -9.47 -3.98
N LEU A 126 -16.21 -8.98 -2.79
CA LEU A 126 -16.81 -9.49 -1.56
C LEU A 126 -18.34 -9.42 -1.58
N PRO A 127 -19.01 -8.32 -2.01
CA PRO A 127 -20.46 -8.28 -2.13
C PRO A 127 -21.00 -9.32 -3.12
N THR A 128 -20.33 -9.49 -4.26
CA THR A 128 -20.71 -10.49 -5.27
C THR A 128 -20.56 -11.91 -4.74
N ILE A 129 -19.49 -12.18 -4.00
CA ILE A 129 -19.23 -13.48 -3.34
C ILE A 129 -20.37 -13.80 -2.38
N PHE A 130 -20.85 -12.88 -1.57
CA PHE A 130 -21.98 -13.08 -0.67
C PHE A 130 -23.28 -13.35 -1.43
N MET A 131 -23.52 -12.66 -2.52
CA MET A 131 -24.68 -12.91 -3.36
C MET A 131 -24.68 -14.32 -3.95
N THR A 132 -23.54 -14.85 -4.35
CA THR A 132 -23.45 -16.24 -4.84
C THR A 132 -23.70 -17.28 -3.74
N GLN A 133 -23.54 -16.91 -2.46
CA GLN A 133 -23.91 -17.72 -1.30
C GLN A 133 -25.40 -17.61 -0.91
N GLY A 134 -26.20 -16.86 -1.68
CA GLY A 134 -27.63 -16.68 -1.43
C GLY A 134 -27.96 -15.54 -0.45
N ILE A 135 -26.97 -14.73 -0.05
CA ILE A 135 -27.20 -13.53 0.76
C ILE A 135 -27.74 -12.44 -0.16
N ASN A 136 -28.81 -11.78 0.24
CA ASN A 136 -29.39 -10.71 -0.54
C ASN A 136 -28.44 -9.50 -0.67
N LEU A 137 -28.65 -8.69 -1.70
CA LEU A 137 -27.77 -7.56 -2.01
C LEU A 137 -27.61 -6.57 -0.83
N LYS A 138 -28.71 -6.28 -0.10
CA LYS A 138 -28.68 -5.35 1.02
C LYS A 138 -27.76 -5.85 2.15
N ASP A 139 -27.94 -7.09 2.57
CA ASP A 139 -27.14 -7.68 3.63
C ASP A 139 -25.68 -7.88 3.19
N SER A 140 -25.44 -8.21 1.91
CA SER A 140 -24.10 -8.30 1.34
C SER A 140 -23.34 -6.97 1.40
N ILE A 141 -24.00 -5.85 1.10
CA ILE A 141 -23.40 -4.51 1.21
C ILE A 141 -23.15 -4.15 2.68
N VAL A 142 -24.07 -4.46 3.58
CA VAL A 142 -23.90 -4.21 5.02
C VAL A 142 -22.73 -5.00 5.58
N LEU A 143 -22.64 -6.30 5.28
CA LEU A 143 -21.52 -7.17 5.72
C LEU A 143 -20.18 -6.66 5.19
N ASN A 144 -20.14 -6.26 3.91
CA ASN A 144 -18.92 -5.69 3.33
C ASN A 144 -18.54 -4.36 4.03
N THR A 145 -19.50 -3.48 4.25
CA THR A 145 -19.26 -2.19 4.93
C THR A 145 -18.75 -2.41 6.35
N MET A 146 -19.37 -3.33 7.11
CA MET A 146 -18.91 -3.67 8.47
C MET A 146 -17.49 -4.22 8.47
N SER A 147 -17.16 -5.10 7.54
CA SER A 147 -15.80 -5.61 7.40
C SER A 147 -14.79 -4.50 7.04
N MET A 148 -15.19 -3.52 6.20
CA MET A 148 -14.32 -2.40 5.81
C MET A 148 -13.96 -1.46 6.95
N PHE A 149 -14.69 -1.46 8.06
CA PHE A 149 -14.25 -0.76 9.28
C PHE A 149 -12.90 -1.28 9.81
N GLY A 150 -12.49 -2.49 9.45
CA GLY A 150 -11.15 -3.00 9.73
C GLY A 150 -10.01 -2.17 9.09
N ALA A 151 -10.28 -1.45 7.99
CA ALA A 151 -9.26 -0.71 7.28
C ALA A 151 -8.59 0.41 8.11
N PRO A 152 -9.32 1.36 8.71
CA PRO A 152 -8.71 2.39 9.56
C PRO A 152 -8.00 1.79 10.78
N PHE A 153 -8.52 0.70 11.37
CA PHE A 153 -7.85 -0.01 12.46
C PHE A 153 -6.52 -0.62 11.99
N GLY A 154 -6.51 -1.24 10.81
CA GLY A 154 -5.29 -1.80 10.22
C GLY A 154 -4.20 -0.75 9.99
N ILE A 155 -4.57 0.42 9.45
CA ILE A 155 -3.65 1.55 9.25
C ILE A 155 -3.12 2.06 10.60
N PHE A 156 -3.99 2.23 11.59
CA PHE A 156 -3.60 2.68 12.92
C PHE A 156 -2.64 1.70 13.61
N ILE A 157 -2.95 0.39 13.58
CA ILE A 157 -2.07 -0.64 14.14
C ILE A 157 -0.73 -0.68 13.38
N ALA A 158 -0.75 -0.56 12.05
CA ALA A 158 0.46 -0.48 11.24
C ALA A 158 1.38 0.65 11.71
N MET A 159 0.84 1.84 11.93
CA MET A 159 1.59 2.99 12.43
C MET A 159 2.30 2.71 13.78
N LEU A 160 1.68 1.95 14.68
CA LEU A 160 2.24 1.65 16.01
C LEU A 160 3.29 0.52 15.99
N VAL A 161 3.19 -0.39 15.03
CA VAL A 161 3.92 -1.67 15.03
C VAL A 161 5.02 -1.70 13.96
N MET A 162 4.85 -0.94 12.87
CA MET A 162 5.72 -1.00 11.69
C MET A 162 7.21 -0.84 12.04
N ASP A 163 7.54 0.09 12.93
CA ASP A 163 8.94 0.37 13.30
C ASP A 163 9.51 -0.58 14.38
N LYS A 164 8.67 -1.41 14.99
CA LYS A 164 9.08 -2.32 16.05
C LYS A 164 9.51 -3.70 15.53
N ILE A 165 8.91 -4.16 14.44
CA ILE A 165 9.13 -5.50 13.88
C ILE A 165 10.08 -5.43 12.67
N PRO A 166 10.99 -6.41 12.49
CA PRO A 166 11.80 -6.53 11.27
C PRO A 166 10.92 -6.63 10.03
N ARG A 167 11.32 -5.96 8.94
CA ARG A 167 10.50 -5.85 7.72
C ARG A 167 10.18 -7.21 7.08
N LYS A 168 11.16 -8.12 7.03
CA LYS A 168 10.94 -9.47 6.48
C LYS A 168 9.93 -10.25 7.30
N THR A 169 10.09 -10.28 8.62
CA THR A 169 9.20 -10.99 9.54
C THR A 169 7.78 -10.45 9.45
N MET A 170 7.63 -9.13 9.38
CA MET A 170 6.33 -8.48 9.26
C MET A 170 5.64 -8.83 7.94
N GLY A 171 6.34 -8.73 6.81
CA GLY A 171 5.77 -9.06 5.50
C GLY A 171 5.31 -10.51 5.40
N VAL A 172 6.16 -11.46 5.83
CA VAL A 172 5.84 -12.88 5.85
C VAL A 172 4.67 -13.17 6.80
N GLY A 173 4.72 -12.64 8.03
CA GLY A 173 3.69 -12.85 9.04
C GLY A 173 2.31 -12.35 8.60
N LEU A 174 2.25 -11.14 8.02
CA LEU A 174 0.98 -10.58 7.52
C LEU A 174 0.40 -11.42 6.38
N LEU A 175 1.22 -11.87 5.43
CA LEU A 175 0.76 -12.68 4.30
C LEU A 175 0.26 -14.06 4.75
N ILE A 176 0.92 -14.69 5.72
CA ILE A 176 0.46 -15.95 6.31
C ILE A 176 -0.88 -15.74 7.04
N LEU A 177 -1.00 -14.69 7.84
CA LEU A 177 -2.25 -14.37 8.53
C LEU A 177 -3.39 -14.11 7.55
N ILE A 178 -3.14 -13.37 6.48
CA ILE A 178 -4.13 -13.11 5.41
C ILE A 178 -4.55 -14.42 4.74
N ALA A 179 -3.61 -15.32 4.43
CA ALA A 179 -3.91 -16.61 3.82
C ALA A 179 -4.76 -17.50 4.74
N VAL A 180 -4.39 -17.60 6.02
CA VAL A 180 -5.12 -18.39 7.03
C VAL A 180 -6.51 -17.82 7.28
N LEU A 181 -6.61 -16.53 7.55
CA LEU A 181 -7.91 -15.88 7.79
C LEU A 181 -8.79 -15.91 6.55
N GLY A 182 -8.23 -15.74 5.35
CA GLY A 182 -8.96 -15.87 4.09
C GLY A 182 -9.54 -17.27 3.91
N TYR A 183 -8.77 -18.31 4.21
CA TYR A 183 -9.27 -19.69 4.17
C TYR A 183 -10.38 -19.93 5.20
N ILE A 184 -10.19 -19.53 6.45
CA ILE A 184 -11.22 -19.65 7.49
C ILE A 184 -12.47 -18.87 7.08
N TYR A 185 -12.31 -17.68 6.51
CA TYR A 185 -13.42 -16.85 6.04
C TYR A 185 -14.24 -17.52 4.94
N SER A 186 -13.60 -18.26 4.03
CA SER A 186 -14.29 -18.97 2.93
C SER A 186 -15.21 -20.10 3.40
N LEU A 187 -15.02 -20.59 4.63
CA LEU A 187 -15.81 -21.68 5.22
C LEU A 187 -17.00 -21.20 6.05
N GLN A 188 -17.11 -19.87 6.26
CA GLN A 188 -18.14 -19.34 7.15
C GLN A 188 -19.49 -19.17 6.44
N THR A 189 -20.54 -19.53 7.17
CA THR A 189 -21.93 -19.34 6.76
C THR A 189 -22.71 -18.42 7.70
N SER A 190 -22.23 -18.23 8.92
CA SER A 190 -22.85 -17.36 9.92
C SER A 190 -22.51 -15.87 9.64
N MET A 191 -23.53 -15.03 9.55
CA MET A 191 -23.35 -13.57 9.31
C MET A 191 -22.46 -12.91 10.37
N LEU A 192 -22.57 -13.33 11.64
CA LEU A 192 -21.73 -12.80 12.71
C LEU A 192 -20.25 -13.14 12.49
N LEU A 193 -19.96 -14.41 12.19
CA LEU A 193 -18.59 -14.88 11.96
C LEU A 193 -18.00 -14.25 10.69
N ILE A 194 -18.79 -14.13 9.63
CA ILE A 194 -18.39 -13.43 8.40
C ILE A 194 -17.98 -11.99 8.73
N THR A 195 -18.77 -11.27 9.51
CA THR A 195 -18.43 -9.88 9.90
C THR A 195 -17.17 -9.81 10.76
N LEU A 196 -17.06 -10.63 11.79
CA LEU A 196 -15.92 -10.60 12.70
C LEU A 196 -14.61 -11.01 12.00
N ILE A 197 -14.62 -12.15 11.31
CA ILE A 197 -13.42 -12.61 10.60
C ILE A 197 -13.08 -11.69 9.46
N GLY A 198 -14.10 -11.16 8.75
CA GLY A 198 -13.94 -10.15 7.70
C GLY A 198 -13.29 -8.87 8.21
N PHE A 199 -13.70 -8.38 9.37
CA PHE A 199 -13.09 -7.22 10.02
C PHE A 199 -11.59 -7.45 10.29
N PHE A 200 -11.20 -8.57 10.88
CA PHE A 200 -9.80 -8.89 11.13
C PHE A 200 -9.03 -9.11 9.82
N LEU A 201 -9.61 -9.80 8.84
CA LEU A 201 -8.99 -10.01 7.53
C LEU A 201 -8.67 -8.67 6.85
N ILE A 202 -9.64 -7.76 6.79
CA ILE A 202 -9.45 -6.42 6.22
C ILE A 202 -8.43 -5.62 7.03
N THR A 203 -8.42 -5.73 8.36
CA THR A 203 -7.42 -5.11 9.22
C THR A 203 -6.00 -5.52 8.81
N PHE A 204 -5.73 -6.82 8.68
CA PHE A 204 -4.40 -7.29 8.27
C PHE A 204 -4.07 -7.00 6.82
N VAL A 205 -5.05 -6.99 5.93
CA VAL A 205 -4.87 -6.57 4.53
C VAL A 205 -4.42 -5.11 4.47
N TYR A 206 -5.06 -4.20 5.20
CA TYR A 206 -4.65 -2.79 5.20
C TYR A 206 -3.33 -2.54 5.94
N MET A 207 -3.00 -3.33 6.96
CA MET A 207 -1.64 -3.35 7.51
C MET A 207 -0.61 -3.74 6.44
N TYR A 208 -0.91 -4.77 5.62
CA TYR A 208 -0.05 -5.19 4.53
C TYR A 208 0.04 -4.14 3.42
N VAL A 209 -1.05 -3.43 3.11
CA VAL A 209 -1.05 -2.30 2.16
C VAL A 209 -0.09 -1.21 2.61
N CYS A 210 -0.14 -0.80 3.89
CA CYS A 210 0.82 0.17 4.45
C CYS A 210 2.25 -0.36 4.39
N TYR A 211 2.47 -1.61 4.80
CA TYR A 211 3.77 -2.27 4.71
C TYR A 211 4.32 -2.25 3.28
N ALA A 212 3.55 -2.70 2.31
CA ALA A 212 3.99 -2.87 0.94
C ALA A 212 4.24 -1.53 0.23
N SER A 213 3.26 -0.63 0.26
CA SER A 213 3.28 0.59 -0.57
C SER A 213 4.03 1.76 0.06
N ALA A 214 3.91 1.94 1.37
CA ALA A 214 4.46 3.11 2.05
C ALA A 214 5.85 2.87 2.67
N VAL A 215 6.16 1.62 3.02
CA VAL A 215 7.39 1.31 3.78
C VAL A 215 8.32 0.43 2.96
N TYR A 216 8.00 -0.84 2.78
CA TYR A 216 8.95 -1.82 2.28
C TYR A 216 9.42 -1.56 0.85
N VAL A 217 8.48 -1.36 -0.09
CA VAL A 217 8.88 -1.12 -1.49
C VAL A 217 9.68 0.17 -1.67
N PRO A 218 9.37 1.30 -1.03
CA PRO A 218 10.24 2.47 -1.08
C PRO A 218 11.61 2.29 -0.39
N GLU A 219 11.70 1.43 0.63
CA GLU A 219 12.94 1.22 1.39
C GLU A 219 13.96 0.30 0.68
N ILE A 220 13.52 -0.64 -0.16
CA ILE A 220 14.44 -1.59 -0.82
C ILE A 220 15.32 -0.99 -1.90
N TRP A 221 15.10 0.27 -2.29
CA TRP A 221 15.82 0.91 -3.40
C TRP A 221 16.92 1.84 -2.93
N PRO A 222 18.10 1.82 -3.58
CA PRO A 222 19.09 2.86 -3.41
C PRO A 222 18.55 4.20 -3.95
N THR A 223 19.09 5.30 -3.46
CA THR A 223 18.61 6.66 -3.77
C THR A 223 18.52 6.90 -5.28
N GLU A 224 19.51 6.47 -6.06
CA GLU A 224 19.64 6.68 -7.50
C GLU A 224 18.57 5.92 -8.31
N ALA A 225 18.13 4.76 -7.81
CA ALA A 225 17.17 3.88 -8.47
C ALA A 225 15.76 3.98 -7.89
N LYS A 226 15.56 4.68 -6.76
CA LYS A 226 14.35 4.66 -5.93
C LYS A 226 13.09 4.99 -6.73
N LEU A 227 13.08 6.10 -7.46
CA LEU A 227 11.90 6.56 -8.21
C LEU A 227 11.56 5.61 -9.36
N ARG A 228 12.57 5.25 -10.16
CA ARG A 228 12.38 4.38 -11.33
C ARG A 228 12.08 2.94 -10.94
N GLY A 229 12.76 2.41 -9.93
CA GLY A 229 12.54 1.06 -9.42
C GLY A 229 11.17 0.90 -8.77
N SER A 230 10.79 1.81 -7.87
CA SER A 230 9.46 1.82 -7.27
C SER A 230 8.36 2.02 -8.32
N GLY A 231 8.58 2.89 -9.32
CA GLY A 231 7.66 3.10 -10.43
C GLY A 231 7.43 1.84 -11.25
N LEU A 232 8.51 1.13 -11.62
CA LEU A 232 8.43 -0.13 -12.37
C LEU A 232 7.70 -1.22 -11.57
N ALA A 233 8.04 -1.39 -10.30
CA ALA A 233 7.36 -2.35 -9.42
C ALA A 233 5.87 -2.03 -9.27
N ASN A 234 5.51 -0.74 -9.13
CA ASN A 234 4.12 -0.31 -9.10
C ASN A 234 3.38 -0.59 -10.41
N ALA A 235 4.01 -0.37 -11.57
CA ALA A 235 3.41 -0.67 -12.87
C ALA A 235 3.05 -2.16 -12.97
N VAL A 236 3.97 -3.06 -12.60
CA VAL A 236 3.72 -4.50 -12.57
C VAL A 236 2.60 -4.86 -11.58
N GLY A 237 2.62 -4.28 -10.38
CA GLY A 237 1.55 -4.46 -9.40
C GLY A 237 0.17 -4.02 -9.92
N ARG A 238 0.09 -2.90 -10.66
CA ARG A 238 -1.18 -2.43 -11.25
C ARG A 238 -1.68 -3.35 -12.37
N ILE A 239 -0.78 -3.91 -13.19
CA ILE A 239 -1.15 -4.91 -14.21
C ILE A 239 -1.81 -6.13 -13.55
N SER A 240 -1.28 -6.61 -12.42
CA SER A 240 -1.90 -7.72 -11.69
C SER A 240 -3.30 -7.36 -11.16
N GLY A 241 -3.50 -6.10 -10.71
CA GLY A 241 -4.81 -5.60 -10.30
C GLY A 241 -5.84 -5.56 -11.43
N ILE A 242 -5.40 -5.38 -12.69
CA ILE A 242 -6.27 -5.48 -13.87
C ILE A 242 -6.59 -6.94 -14.18
N ALA A 243 -5.63 -7.84 -14.04
CA ALA A 243 -5.81 -9.26 -14.36
C ALA A 243 -6.62 -10.02 -13.27
N ALA A 244 -6.52 -9.61 -12.00
CA ALA A 244 -7.15 -10.28 -10.87
C ALA A 244 -8.68 -10.44 -11.01
N PRO A 245 -9.49 -9.44 -11.42
CA PRO A 245 -10.92 -9.60 -11.60
C PRO A 245 -11.30 -10.71 -12.58
N TYR A 246 -10.55 -10.89 -13.66
CA TYR A 246 -10.82 -11.96 -14.64
C TYR A 246 -10.55 -13.34 -14.05
N ALA A 247 -9.43 -13.50 -13.33
CA ALA A 247 -9.11 -14.74 -12.63
C ALA A 247 -10.17 -15.05 -11.57
N VAL A 248 -10.61 -14.06 -10.81
CA VAL A 248 -11.66 -14.21 -9.78
C VAL A 248 -12.99 -14.61 -10.42
N ALA A 249 -13.40 -13.98 -11.53
CA ALA A 249 -14.65 -14.33 -12.21
C ALA A 249 -14.66 -15.80 -12.67
N VAL A 250 -13.56 -16.28 -13.28
CA VAL A 250 -13.42 -17.66 -13.72
C VAL A 250 -13.42 -18.63 -12.52
N LEU A 251 -12.70 -18.33 -11.48
CA LEU A 251 -12.63 -19.19 -10.30
C LEU A 251 -13.93 -19.23 -9.52
N LEU A 252 -14.61 -18.09 -9.40
CA LEU A 252 -15.91 -18.01 -8.72
C LEU A 252 -16.97 -18.83 -9.45
N SER A 253 -16.98 -18.80 -10.80
CA SER A 253 -17.94 -19.57 -11.60
C SER A 253 -17.64 -21.08 -11.63
N SER A 254 -16.34 -21.48 -11.59
CA SER A 254 -15.94 -22.90 -11.71
C SER A 254 -15.77 -23.61 -10.38
N TYR A 255 -15.26 -22.92 -9.36
CA TYR A 255 -14.89 -23.50 -8.05
C TYR A 255 -15.56 -22.82 -6.86
N GLY A 256 -16.44 -21.84 -7.13
CA GLY A 256 -17.15 -21.09 -6.10
C GLY A 256 -16.22 -20.23 -5.24
N VAL A 257 -16.72 -19.85 -4.06
CA VAL A 257 -16.04 -18.97 -3.12
C VAL A 257 -14.68 -19.51 -2.67
N THR A 258 -14.62 -20.80 -2.39
CA THR A 258 -13.39 -21.46 -1.94
C THR A 258 -12.27 -21.33 -2.98
N GLY A 259 -12.59 -21.41 -4.29
CA GLY A 259 -11.61 -21.22 -5.36
C GLY A 259 -10.96 -19.84 -5.35
N VAL A 260 -11.75 -18.80 -5.09
CA VAL A 260 -11.24 -17.42 -4.96
C VAL A 260 -10.29 -17.28 -3.79
N PHE A 261 -10.64 -17.80 -2.61
CA PHE A 261 -9.79 -17.71 -1.42
C PHE A 261 -8.53 -18.58 -1.52
N ILE A 262 -8.59 -19.72 -2.24
CA ILE A 262 -7.39 -20.49 -2.57
C ILE A 262 -6.43 -19.68 -3.43
N LEU A 263 -6.93 -18.94 -4.44
CA LEU A 263 -6.08 -18.04 -5.23
C LEU A 263 -5.41 -16.98 -4.35
N LEU A 264 -6.17 -16.31 -3.48
CA LEU A 264 -5.63 -15.29 -2.58
C LEU A 264 -4.58 -15.89 -1.62
N GLY A 265 -4.86 -17.06 -1.07
CA GLY A 265 -3.93 -17.79 -0.20
C GLY A 265 -2.65 -18.19 -0.95
N ALA A 266 -2.78 -18.74 -2.16
CA ALA A 266 -1.64 -19.15 -2.98
C ALA A 266 -0.74 -17.95 -3.33
N VAL A 267 -1.30 -16.84 -3.79
CA VAL A 267 -0.55 -15.61 -4.07
C VAL A 267 0.15 -15.11 -2.80
N SER A 268 -0.55 -15.09 -1.66
CA SER A 268 0.01 -14.65 -0.39
C SER A 268 1.18 -15.54 0.06
N ILE A 269 1.05 -16.85 -0.03
CA ILE A 269 2.10 -17.81 0.35
C ILE A 269 3.31 -17.71 -0.59
N ILE A 270 3.10 -17.65 -1.91
CA ILE A 270 4.18 -17.51 -2.90
C ILE A 270 4.99 -16.24 -2.61
N VAL A 271 4.31 -15.13 -2.34
CA VAL A 271 5.00 -13.87 -2.03
C VAL A 271 5.64 -13.88 -0.65
N ALA A 272 5.04 -14.55 0.34
CA ALA A 272 5.68 -14.75 1.65
C ALA A 272 6.99 -15.52 1.51
N ILE A 273 7.03 -16.58 0.68
CA ILE A 273 8.26 -17.32 0.37
C ILE A 273 9.27 -16.42 -0.35
N ALA A 274 8.83 -15.60 -1.32
CA ALA A 274 9.71 -14.66 -1.99
C ALA A 274 10.33 -13.65 -1.01
N ILE A 275 9.55 -13.07 -0.09
CA ILE A 275 10.07 -12.17 0.95
C ILE A 275 11.03 -12.92 1.88
N ALA A 276 10.73 -14.15 2.28
CA ALA A 276 11.58 -14.94 3.15
C ALA A 276 12.94 -15.28 2.52
N THR A 277 12.96 -15.57 1.22
CA THR A 277 14.17 -16.02 0.49
C THR A 277 15.02 -14.85 -0.02
N ILE A 278 14.43 -13.97 -0.84
CA ILE A 278 15.14 -12.87 -1.50
C ILE A 278 14.88 -11.50 -0.84
N GLY A 279 14.04 -11.44 0.18
CA GLY A 279 13.73 -10.20 0.88
C GLY A 279 14.98 -9.60 1.55
N ILE A 280 15.01 -8.29 1.60
CA ILE A 280 16.07 -7.50 2.24
C ILE A 280 15.52 -6.94 3.56
N GLU A 281 16.27 -7.05 4.66
CA GLU A 281 15.93 -6.36 5.89
C GLU A 281 16.38 -4.91 5.79
N THR A 282 15.41 -3.99 5.91
CA THR A 282 15.66 -2.55 5.74
C THR A 282 15.53 -1.78 7.05
N LYS A 283 15.05 -2.44 8.12
CA LYS A 283 14.88 -1.79 9.41
C LYS A 283 16.24 -1.38 10.01
N GLY A 284 16.40 -0.07 10.26
CA GLY A 284 17.60 0.48 10.87
C GLY A 284 18.83 0.51 9.95
N VAL A 285 18.65 0.24 8.67
CA VAL A 285 19.71 0.29 7.66
C VAL A 285 19.70 1.67 7.01
N SER A 286 20.87 2.33 6.95
CA SER A 286 20.97 3.62 6.25
C SER A 286 20.81 3.43 4.74
N VAL A 287 20.20 4.41 4.07
CA VAL A 287 19.96 4.35 2.62
C VAL A 287 21.27 4.29 1.85
N GLU A 288 22.32 4.90 2.37
CA GLU A 288 23.67 4.91 1.82
C GLU A 288 24.29 3.50 1.80
N SER A 289 24.01 2.67 2.80
CA SER A 289 24.48 1.27 2.85
C SER A 289 23.77 0.35 1.84
N LEU A 290 22.67 0.81 1.26
CA LEU A 290 21.95 0.15 0.18
C LEU A 290 22.39 0.64 -1.21
N SER A 291 23.39 1.53 -1.30
CA SER A 291 23.96 2.02 -2.55
C SER A 291 24.45 0.87 -3.44
N ILE A 292 24.46 1.10 -4.75
CA ILE A 292 24.85 0.08 -5.74
C ILE A 292 26.28 -0.39 -5.48
N ASP A 293 27.18 0.52 -5.14
CA ASP A 293 28.60 0.23 -4.88
C ASP A 293 28.80 -0.58 -3.58
N ALA A 294 28.02 -0.30 -2.53
CA ALA A 294 28.08 -1.04 -1.27
C ALA A 294 27.53 -2.48 -1.41
N VAL A 295 26.65 -2.72 -2.38
CA VAL A 295 26.06 -4.05 -2.65
C VAL A 295 26.86 -4.86 -3.66
N ALA A 296 27.57 -4.20 -4.57
CA ALA A 296 28.45 -4.87 -5.56
C ALA A 296 29.73 -5.41 -4.91
N ASN A 297 30.15 -4.88 -3.76
CA ASN A 297 31.34 -5.29 -3.01
C ASN A 297 31.07 -6.35 -1.93
N LYS A 298 29.87 -6.90 -1.85
CA LYS A 298 29.47 -8.05 -1.02
C LYS A 298 29.08 -9.25 -1.86
#